data_c5d1728767fd628f4b48e0cac7fa1b13
#
_entry.id   c5d1728767fd628f4b48e0cac7fa1b13
#
_cell.length_a   1.000
_cell.length_b   1.000
_cell.length_c   1.000
_cell.angle_alpha   90.00
_cell.angle_beta   90.00
_cell.angle_gamma   90.00
#
_symmetry.space_group_name_H-M   'P 1'
#
loop_
_entity.id
_entity.type
_entity.pdbx_description
1 polymer ?
#
loop_
_entity_poly.entity_id
_entity_poly.type
_entity_poly.pdbx_seq_one_letter_code
_entity_poly.pdbx_strand_id
1 'polypeptide(L)'
;MRLEKVSYSYYDKISALSDVILEVNDGDHVAIVGANGSGKSTLLQIMGGLKYPVTGRFLFRETEVTERSLRDRGFLRLFRESVGYVFQDSDVQLFCPTVLDELLYGPLQLDIDEKEALDRAFEVIQMLEIEHLKERPSYMLSEGEKKKVAIGSVLTMNPEILLLDEPTNGLDPRTQVFLVELMFALSESGKTIVLATHDLGLVAELGARVVVLSEDHRIVKFGSTDEILGDQDLLLRVNLIHEHAHLHGKTKHTHLHSHYLFHRH
;
A
#
# COMPACT_ATOMS: atom_id res chain seq x y z
N MET A 1 7.38 -10.93 7.46
CA MET A 1 8.06 -9.62 7.73
C MET A 1 7.93 -9.26 9.20
N ARG A 2 8.99 -8.74 9.85
CA ARG A 2 8.94 -8.37 11.27
C ARG A 2 9.69 -7.07 11.55
N LEU A 3 9.01 -6.12 12.17
CA LEU A 3 9.57 -4.84 12.63
C LEU A 3 9.69 -4.89 14.15
N GLU A 4 10.88 -4.60 14.68
CA GLU A 4 11.22 -4.67 16.10
C GLU A 4 11.66 -3.30 16.60
N LYS A 5 10.78 -2.57 17.29
CA LYS A 5 11.00 -1.23 17.87
C LYS A 5 11.57 -0.25 16.84
N VAL A 6 11.00 -0.27 15.64
CA VAL A 6 11.46 0.56 14.54
C VAL A 6 11.10 2.02 14.78
N SER A 7 12.11 2.89 14.73
CA SER A 7 11.92 4.34 14.68
C SER A 7 12.61 4.93 13.45
N TYR A 8 12.00 5.96 12.90
CA TYR A 8 12.52 6.69 11.75
C TYR A 8 12.26 8.18 11.86
N SER A 9 13.25 8.99 11.49
CA SER A 9 13.12 10.45 11.38
C SER A 9 13.72 10.96 10.09
N TYR A 10 13.07 11.95 9.47
CA TYR A 10 13.61 12.67 8.33
C TYR A 10 14.59 13.73 8.83
N TYR A 11 15.77 13.76 8.21
CA TYR A 11 16.82 14.76 8.51
C TYR A 11 17.20 14.80 10.00
N ASP A 12 17.06 13.67 10.73
CA ASP A 12 17.29 13.56 12.18
C ASP A 12 16.48 14.54 13.05
N LYS A 13 15.41 15.10 12.50
CA LYS A 13 14.60 16.16 13.14
C LYS A 13 13.11 15.92 13.15
N ILE A 14 12.58 15.34 12.09
CA ILE A 14 11.14 15.16 11.92
C ILE A 14 10.82 13.69 12.15
N SER A 15 10.27 13.36 13.32
CA SER A 15 9.81 11.99 13.62
C SER A 15 8.75 11.57 12.61
N ALA A 16 8.84 10.33 12.14
CA ALA A 16 7.85 9.73 11.26
C ALA A 16 7.41 8.34 11.73
N LEU A 17 8.23 7.66 12.53
CA LEU A 17 7.89 6.41 13.22
C LEU A 17 8.59 6.38 14.58
N SER A 18 7.92 5.84 15.61
CA SER A 18 8.43 5.76 16.98
C SER A 18 8.08 4.41 17.60
N ASP A 19 9.10 3.60 17.87
CA ASP A 19 9.01 2.27 18.53
C ASP A 19 7.97 1.34 17.89
N VAL A 20 7.88 1.31 16.58
CA VAL A 20 6.91 0.47 15.85
C VAL A 20 7.31 -1.00 15.97
N ILE A 21 6.36 -1.82 16.44
CA ILE A 21 6.46 -3.29 16.48
C ILE A 21 5.31 -3.82 15.63
N LEU A 22 5.63 -4.59 14.59
CA LEU A 22 4.63 -5.18 13.69
C LEU A 22 5.17 -6.48 13.12
N GLU A 23 4.33 -7.51 13.09
CA GLU A 23 4.60 -8.76 12.41
C GLU A 23 3.51 -9.01 11.35
N VAL A 24 3.96 -9.31 10.14
CA VAL A 24 3.13 -9.67 8.99
C VAL A 24 3.59 -11.04 8.51
N ASN A 25 2.71 -12.01 8.58
CA ASN A 25 2.95 -13.38 8.15
C ASN A 25 2.55 -13.57 6.69
N ASP A 26 3.00 -14.68 6.11
CA ASP A 26 2.64 -15.03 4.74
C ASP A 26 1.13 -15.28 4.64
N GLY A 27 0.50 -14.70 3.62
CA GLY A 27 -0.95 -14.72 3.43
C GLY A 27 -1.74 -13.72 4.30
N ASP A 28 -1.09 -12.93 5.16
CA ASP A 28 -1.79 -11.88 5.92
C ASP A 28 -2.27 -10.75 5.00
N HIS A 29 -3.46 -10.20 5.34
CA HIS A 29 -3.97 -8.96 4.76
C HIS A 29 -4.00 -7.90 5.86
N VAL A 30 -3.21 -6.86 5.69
CA VAL A 30 -3.01 -5.81 6.70
C VAL A 30 -3.28 -4.44 6.10
N ALA A 31 -4.19 -3.69 6.71
CA ALA A 31 -4.43 -2.29 6.40
C ALA A 31 -3.78 -1.41 7.48
N ILE A 32 -2.84 -0.57 7.09
CA ILE A 32 -2.24 0.45 7.95
C ILE A 32 -3.05 1.72 7.78
N VAL A 33 -3.75 2.12 8.83
CA VAL A 33 -4.61 3.32 8.84
C VAL A 33 -4.06 4.38 9.78
N GLY A 34 -4.38 5.63 9.51
CA GLY A 34 -3.97 6.79 10.32
C GLY A 34 -4.17 8.08 9.56
N ALA A 35 -4.17 9.21 10.26
CA ALA A 35 -4.24 10.53 9.66
C ALA A 35 -3.10 10.79 8.65
N ASN A 36 -3.28 11.81 7.81
CA ASN A 36 -2.20 12.24 6.93
C ASN A 36 -0.99 12.69 7.75
N GLY A 37 0.20 12.23 7.36
CA GLY A 37 1.43 12.50 8.11
C GLY A 37 1.69 11.56 9.29
N SER A 38 0.83 10.60 9.64
CA SER A 38 1.05 9.66 10.76
C SER A 38 2.22 8.69 10.56
N GLY A 39 2.74 8.56 9.32
CA GLY A 39 3.89 7.70 9.02
C GLY A 39 3.58 6.44 8.20
N LYS A 40 2.36 6.28 7.70
CA LYS A 40 1.93 5.09 6.92
C LYS A 40 2.86 4.77 5.76
N SER A 41 3.07 5.74 4.85
CA SER A 41 3.97 5.57 3.70
C SER A 41 5.42 5.32 4.11
N THR A 42 5.87 5.96 5.21
CA THR A 42 7.22 5.72 5.75
C THR A 42 7.37 4.28 6.23
N LEU A 43 6.35 3.75 6.92
CA LEU A 43 6.33 2.37 7.37
C LEU A 43 6.38 1.39 6.18
N LEU A 44 5.53 1.61 5.16
CA LEU A 44 5.58 0.81 3.94
C LEU A 44 6.92 0.91 3.21
N GLN A 45 7.53 2.10 3.13
CA GLN A 45 8.84 2.30 2.49
C GLN A 45 9.96 1.54 3.22
N ILE A 46 9.89 1.44 4.55
CA ILE A 46 10.82 0.60 5.31
C ILE A 46 10.58 -0.87 4.99
N MET A 47 9.32 -1.32 4.96
CA MET A 47 8.97 -2.69 4.59
C MET A 47 9.36 -3.03 3.14
N GLY A 48 9.36 -2.06 2.25
CA GLY A 48 9.84 -2.18 0.86
C GLY A 48 11.36 -2.06 0.69
N GLY A 49 12.13 -1.87 1.77
CA GLY A 49 13.59 -1.68 1.70
C GLY A 49 14.02 -0.38 1.03
N LEU A 50 13.11 0.59 0.88
CA LEU A 50 13.37 1.91 0.32
C LEU A 50 13.93 2.90 1.36
N LYS A 51 13.70 2.58 2.64
CA LYS A 51 14.24 3.31 3.81
C LYS A 51 14.69 2.31 4.85
N TYR A 52 15.60 2.76 5.72
CA TYR A 52 16.15 1.93 6.79
C TYR A 52 15.84 2.56 8.15
N PRO A 53 15.51 1.76 9.17
CA PRO A 53 15.30 2.25 10.53
C PRO A 53 16.50 3.06 11.04
N VAL A 54 16.24 4.15 11.78
CA VAL A 54 17.28 4.85 12.56
C VAL A 54 17.58 4.06 13.83
N THR A 55 16.54 3.50 14.46
CA THR A 55 16.68 2.57 15.59
C THR A 55 15.71 1.40 15.41
N GLY A 56 15.98 0.29 16.08
CA GLY A 56 15.23 -0.96 15.89
C GLY A 56 15.72 -1.73 14.68
N ARG A 57 14.95 -2.74 14.25
CA ARG A 57 15.31 -3.62 13.14
C ARG A 57 14.09 -3.95 12.27
N PHE A 58 14.30 -4.05 10.98
CA PHE A 58 13.36 -4.67 10.06
C PHE A 58 13.95 -5.97 9.53
N LEU A 59 13.21 -7.07 9.69
CA LEU A 59 13.61 -8.40 9.21
C LEU A 59 12.64 -8.86 8.12
N PHE A 60 13.22 -9.28 7.00
CA PHE A 60 12.53 -10.04 5.97
C PHE A 60 12.97 -11.51 6.11
N ARG A 61 12.00 -12.37 6.43
CA ARG A 61 12.31 -13.73 6.91
C ARG A 61 13.26 -13.63 8.11
N GLU A 62 14.42 -14.28 8.09
CA GLU A 62 15.39 -14.22 9.19
C GLU A 62 16.53 -13.21 8.97
N THR A 63 16.50 -12.47 7.86
CA THR A 63 17.58 -11.54 7.50
C THR A 63 17.18 -10.10 7.78
N GLU A 64 18.01 -9.36 8.49
CA GLU A 64 17.82 -7.91 8.70
C GLU A 64 18.02 -7.14 7.39
N VAL A 65 17.02 -6.33 7.03
CA VAL A 65 17.05 -5.49 5.83
C VAL A 65 17.74 -4.18 6.15
N THR A 66 18.93 -4.03 5.62
CA THR A 66 19.80 -2.84 5.78
C THR A 66 20.41 -2.47 4.44
N GLU A 67 20.96 -1.26 4.33
CA GLU A 67 21.74 -0.88 3.15
C GLU A 67 22.88 -1.88 2.86
N ARG A 68 23.48 -2.43 3.92
CA ARG A 68 24.58 -3.40 3.79
C ARG A 68 24.10 -4.77 3.29
N SER A 69 23.01 -5.30 3.86
CA SER A 69 22.47 -6.60 3.43
C SER A 69 21.95 -6.57 2.00
N LEU A 70 21.36 -5.44 1.57
CA LEU A 70 20.92 -5.24 0.17
C LEU A 70 22.05 -4.99 -0.82
N ARG A 71 23.33 -4.91 -0.40
CA ARG A 71 24.50 -4.96 -1.30
C ARG A 71 24.88 -6.41 -1.70
N ASP A 72 24.43 -7.39 -0.92
CA ASP A 72 24.54 -8.78 -1.32
C ASP A 72 23.57 -9.08 -2.47
N ARG A 73 24.09 -9.49 -3.62
CA ARG A 73 23.29 -9.70 -4.84
C ARG A 73 22.23 -10.78 -4.68
N GLY A 74 22.55 -11.85 -3.94
CA GLY A 74 21.61 -12.95 -3.71
C GLY A 74 20.42 -12.52 -2.86
N PHE A 75 20.69 -11.83 -1.75
CA PHE A 75 19.65 -11.32 -0.89
C PHE A 75 18.82 -10.20 -1.56
N LEU A 76 19.48 -9.28 -2.27
CA LEU A 76 18.78 -8.22 -3.01
C LEU A 76 17.80 -8.79 -4.04
N ARG A 77 18.26 -9.80 -4.80
CA ARG A 77 17.42 -10.47 -5.78
C ARG A 77 16.22 -11.14 -5.11
N LEU A 78 16.47 -11.98 -4.10
CA LEU A 78 15.42 -12.64 -3.33
C LEU A 78 14.40 -11.63 -2.78
N PHE A 79 14.87 -10.54 -2.19
CA PHE A 79 14.01 -9.52 -1.60
C PHE A 79 13.13 -8.84 -2.66
N ARG A 80 13.71 -8.46 -3.81
CA ARG A 80 12.97 -7.80 -4.91
C ARG A 80 12.03 -8.74 -5.66
N GLU A 81 12.37 -10.02 -5.77
CA GLU A 81 11.46 -11.03 -6.30
C GLU A 81 10.26 -11.26 -5.38
N SER A 82 10.47 -11.19 -4.06
CA SER A 82 9.43 -11.49 -3.07
C SER A 82 8.55 -10.30 -2.71
N VAL A 83 9.07 -9.06 -2.79
CA VAL A 83 8.39 -7.86 -2.27
C VAL A 83 8.17 -6.85 -3.39
N GLY A 84 6.91 -6.67 -3.76
CA GLY A 84 6.48 -5.64 -4.70
C GLY A 84 5.97 -4.40 -3.96
N TYR A 85 6.33 -3.21 -4.45
CA TYR A 85 5.90 -1.93 -3.90
C TYR A 85 5.20 -1.09 -4.97
N VAL A 86 3.99 -0.62 -4.68
CA VAL A 86 3.23 0.30 -5.53
C VAL A 86 3.14 1.65 -4.83
N PHE A 87 3.69 2.68 -5.48
CA PHE A 87 3.70 4.04 -4.95
C PHE A 87 2.31 4.70 -5.01
N GLN A 88 2.07 5.62 -4.07
CA GLN A 88 0.87 6.46 -4.07
C GLN A 88 0.74 7.23 -5.39
N ASP A 89 1.81 7.90 -5.79
CA ASP A 89 1.90 8.63 -7.05
C ASP A 89 2.49 7.73 -8.14
N SER A 90 1.67 7.40 -9.14
CA SER A 90 2.08 6.55 -10.25
C SER A 90 3.11 7.21 -11.16
N ASP A 91 3.15 8.55 -11.26
CA ASP A 91 4.14 9.27 -12.08
C ASP A 91 5.57 9.11 -11.55
N VAL A 92 5.72 8.84 -10.24
CA VAL A 92 7.03 8.54 -9.64
C VAL A 92 7.53 7.13 -10.02
N GLN A 93 6.61 6.22 -10.33
CA GLN A 93 6.91 4.82 -10.62
C GLN A 93 7.11 4.56 -12.11
N LEU A 94 6.31 5.22 -12.98
CA LEU A 94 6.29 4.98 -14.42
C LEU A 94 7.32 5.86 -15.14
N PHE A 95 8.28 5.24 -15.81
CA PHE A 95 9.39 5.96 -16.49
C PHE A 95 9.80 5.39 -17.85
N CYS A 96 9.24 4.23 -18.25
CA CYS A 96 9.54 3.63 -19.53
C CYS A 96 8.78 4.29 -20.69
N PRO A 97 9.27 4.13 -21.95
CA PRO A 97 8.66 4.75 -23.12
C PRO A 97 7.22 4.30 -23.39
N THR A 98 6.88 3.04 -23.16
CA THR A 98 5.55 2.49 -23.38
C THR A 98 5.08 1.68 -22.17
N VAL A 99 3.77 1.40 -22.11
CA VAL A 99 3.18 0.50 -21.10
C VAL A 99 3.81 -0.89 -21.16
N LEU A 100 4.04 -1.43 -22.34
CA LEU A 100 4.67 -2.74 -22.48
C LEU A 100 6.10 -2.73 -21.92
N ASP A 101 6.90 -1.70 -22.24
CA ASP A 101 8.27 -1.57 -21.70
C ASP A 101 8.26 -1.48 -20.17
N GLU A 102 7.26 -0.78 -19.59
CA GLU A 102 7.09 -0.66 -18.14
C GLU A 102 6.82 -2.01 -17.48
N LEU A 103 5.97 -2.83 -18.09
CA LEU A 103 5.64 -4.17 -17.61
C LEU A 103 6.82 -5.16 -17.76
N LEU A 104 7.66 -4.98 -18.76
CA LEU A 104 8.83 -5.82 -18.99
C LEU A 104 10.03 -5.45 -18.12
N TYR A 105 10.10 -4.20 -17.66
CA TYR A 105 11.29 -3.69 -16.97
C TYR A 105 11.66 -4.51 -15.73
N GLY A 106 10.70 -4.76 -14.83
CA GLY A 106 10.93 -5.52 -13.59
C GLY A 106 11.45 -6.94 -13.84
N PRO A 107 10.74 -7.77 -14.61
CA PRO A 107 11.18 -9.12 -14.97
C PRO A 107 12.58 -9.18 -15.59
N LEU A 108 12.88 -8.28 -16.52
CA LEU A 108 14.21 -8.24 -17.17
C LEU A 108 15.33 -7.83 -16.20
N GLN A 109 15.05 -6.96 -15.21
CA GLN A 109 16.01 -6.63 -14.15
C GLN A 109 16.27 -7.80 -13.19
N LEU A 110 15.37 -8.77 -13.13
CA LEU A 110 15.50 -10.00 -12.34
C LEU A 110 16.13 -11.15 -13.18
N ASP A 111 16.69 -10.86 -14.36
CA ASP A 111 17.26 -11.84 -15.30
C ASP A 111 16.27 -12.94 -15.71
N ILE A 112 14.97 -12.64 -15.76
CA ILE A 112 13.94 -13.52 -16.31
C ILE A 112 14.10 -13.52 -17.83
N ASP A 113 13.99 -14.71 -18.43
CA ASP A 113 14.07 -14.87 -19.89
C ASP A 113 13.07 -13.96 -20.61
N GLU A 114 13.48 -13.35 -21.73
CA GLU A 114 12.67 -12.36 -22.45
C GLU A 114 11.31 -12.92 -22.88
N LYS A 115 11.25 -14.18 -23.30
CA LYS A 115 10.01 -14.82 -23.70
C LYS A 115 9.08 -14.98 -22.50
N GLU A 116 9.60 -15.45 -21.38
CA GLU A 116 8.83 -15.57 -20.13
C GLU A 116 8.37 -14.20 -19.62
N ALA A 117 9.22 -13.17 -19.70
CA ALA A 117 8.86 -11.80 -19.33
C ALA A 117 7.71 -11.26 -20.20
N LEU A 118 7.76 -11.53 -21.53
CA LEU A 118 6.67 -11.17 -22.45
C LEU A 118 5.38 -11.93 -22.14
N ASP A 119 5.45 -13.23 -21.89
CA ASP A 119 4.28 -14.04 -21.54
C ASP A 119 3.61 -13.48 -20.25
N ARG A 120 4.38 -13.20 -19.22
CA ARG A 120 3.89 -12.58 -17.96
C ARG A 120 3.30 -11.17 -18.20
N ALA A 121 3.95 -10.35 -19.02
CA ALA A 121 3.45 -9.02 -19.35
C ALA A 121 2.08 -9.10 -20.06
N PHE A 122 1.90 -10.02 -21.00
CA PHE A 122 0.61 -10.20 -21.67
C PHE A 122 -0.48 -10.74 -20.75
N GLU A 123 -0.16 -11.67 -19.85
CA GLU A 123 -1.12 -12.15 -18.84
C GLU A 123 -1.58 -10.99 -17.94
N VAL A 124 -0.67 -10.14 -17.47
CA VAL A 124 -0.99 -8.98 -16.65
C VAL A 124 -1.77 -7.92 -17.43
N ILE A 125 -1.42 -7.65 -18.70
CA ILE A 125 -2.16 -6.76 -19.60
C ILE A 125 -3.63 -7.21 -19.71
N GLN A 126 -3.86 -8.50 -19.91
CA GLN A 126 -5.19 -9.09 -20.00
C GLN A 126 -5.94 -9.00 -18.65
N MET A 127 -5.28 -9.36 -17.54
CA MET A 127 -5.84 -9.28 -16.18
C MET A 127 -6.31 -7.86 -15.83
N LEU A 128 -5.55 -6.84 -16.24
CA LEU A 128 -5.84 -5.44 -15.94
C LEU A 128 -6.74 -4.73 -16.97
N GLU A 129 -7.09 -5.44 -18.06
CA GLU A 129 -7.92 -4.91 -19.17
C GLU A 129 -7.27 -3.69 -19.85
N ILE A 130 -5.97 -3.72 -20.07
CA ILE A 130 -5.18 -2.60 -20.62
C ILE A 130 -4.51 -2.90 -21.96
N GLU A 131 -5.00 -3.87 -22.74
CA GLU A 131 -4.44 -4.26 -24.05
C GLU A 131 -4.36 -3.08 -25.03
N HIS A 132 -5.36 -2.20 -24.98
CA HIS A 132 -5.44 -1.01 -25.84
C HIS A 132 -4.43 0.07 -25.49
N LEU A 133 -3.71 -0.06 -24.36
CA LEU A 133 -2.72 0.89 -23.84
C LEU A 133 -1.28 0.46 -24.10
N LYS A 134 -1.02 -0.78 -24.47
CA LYS A 134 0.32 -1.39 -24.45
C LYS A 134 1.42 -0.58 -25.15
N GLU A 135 1.09 0.10 -26.26
CA GLU A 135 2.00 0.94 -27.04
C GLU A 135 1.97 2.41 -26.63
N ARG A 136 1.12 2.79 -25.65
CA ARG A 136 1.00 4.19 -25.24
C ARG A 136 2.10 4.56 -24.26
N PRO A 137 2.62 5.80 -24.36
CA PRO A 137 3.48 6.38 -23.32
C PRO A 137 2.69 6.65 -22.04
N SER A 138 3.36 6.48 -20.87
CA SER A 138 2.74 6.67 -19.55
C SER A 138 2.13 8.06 -19.35
N TYR A 139 2.74 9.11 -19.91
CA TYR A 139 2.23 10.50 -19.82
C TYR A 139 0.93 10.75 -20.61
N MET A 140 0.48 9.82 -21.45
CA MET A 140 -0.79 9.87 -22.18
C MET A 140 -1.92 9.10 -21.50
N LEU A 141 -1.68 8.55 -20.34
CA LEU A 141 -2.64 7.76 -19.57
C LEU A 141 -3.41 8.64 -18.58
N SER A 142 -4.68 8.30 -18.33
CA SER A 142 -5.43 8.82 -17.20
C SER A 142 -4.88 8.30 -15.88
N GLU A 143 -5.22 8.93 -14.74
CA GLU A 143 -4.73 8.52 -13.42
C GLU A 143 -5.11 7.06 -13.09
N GLY A 144 -6.32 6.62 -13.46
CA GLY A 144 -6.75 5.23 -13.29
C GLY A 144 -5.94 4.25 -14.15
N GLU A 145 -5.67 4.61 -15.41
CA GLU A 145 -4.83 3.81 -16.32
C GLU A 145 -3.38 3.74 -15.81
N LYS A 146 -2.79 4.87 -15.36
CA LYS A 146 -1.47 4.90 -14.73
C LYS A 146 -1.40 3.98 -13.51
N LYS A 147 -2.42 4.02 -12.64
CA LYS A 147 -2.48 3.16 -11.46
C LYS A 147 -2.53 1.69 -11.84
N LYS A 148 -3.34 1.30 -12.82
CA LYS A 148 -3.36 -0.07 -13.36
C LYS A 148 -1.98 -0.49 -13.87
N VAL A 149 -1.32 0.35 -14.66
CA VAL A 149 0.02 0.07 -15.19
C VAL A 149 1.07 -0.03 -14.07
N ALA A 150 1.02 0.86 -13.08
CA ALA A 150 1.92 0.83 -11.93
C ALA A 150 1.75 -0.46 -11.09
N ILE A 151 0.52 -0.92 -10.88
CA ILE A 151 0.26 -2.22 -10.24
C ILE A 151 0.76 -3.36 -11.16
N GLY A 152 0.47 -3.28 -12.45
CA GLY A 152 0.89 -4.26 -13.45
C GLY A 152 2.40 -4.46 -13.48
N SER A 153 3.19 -3.37 -13.47
CA SER A 153 4.66 -3.44 -13.48
C SER A 153 5.24 -4.19 -12.27
N VAL A 154 4.49 -4.21 -11.16
CA VAL A 154 4.85 -5.00 -9.98
C VAL A 154 4.36 -6.45 -10.12
N LEU A 155 3.15 -6.67 -10.62
CA LEU A 155 2.57 -8.01 -10.74
C LEU A 155 3.32 -8.90 -11.74
N THR A 156 3.96 -8.34 -12.77
CA THR A 156 4.79 -9.09 -13.71
C THR A 156 5.99 -9.80 -13.07
N MET A 157 6.46 -9.29 -11.91
CA MET A 157 7.49 -9.96 -11.10
C MET A 157 6.91 -11.10 -10.25
N ASN A 158 5.58 -11.20 -10.14
CA ASN A 158 4.85 -12.18 -9.35
C ASN A 158 5.26 -12.23 -7.86
N PRO A 159 5.34 -11.09 -7.15
CA PRO A 159 5.83 -11.06 -5.78
C PRO A 159 4.92 -11.83 -4.81
N GLU A 160 5.50 -12.35 -3.72
CA GLU A 160 4.75 -12.99 -2.63
C GLU A 160 4.02 -11.96 -1.76
N ILE A 161 4.60 -10.76 -1.63
CA ILE A 161 4.14 -9.68 -0.77
C ILE A 161 3.94 -8.41 -1.60
N LEU A 162 2.75 -7.84 -1.51
CA LEU A 162 2.38 -6.58 -2.16
C LEU A 162 2.23 -5.47 -1.11
N LEU A 163 3.01 -4.42 -1.27
CA LEU A 163 2.94 -3.20 -0.47
C LEU A 163 2.28 -2.11 -1.32
N LEU A 164 1.09 -1.65 -0.91
CA LEU A 164 0.27 -0.71 -1.68
C LEU A 164 0.10 0.59 -0.88
N ASP A 165 0.66 1.69 -1.39
CA ASP A 165 0.54 3.00 -0.75
C ASP A 165 -0.61 3.78 -1.38
N GLU A 166 -1.70 4.02 -0.61
CA GLU A 166 -2.93 4.72 -1.01
C GLU A 166 -3.43 4.27 -2.41
N PRO A 167 -3.70 2.97 -2.63
CA PRO A 167 -3.91 2.43 -3.97
C PRO A 167 -5.14 2.96 -4.70
N THR A 168 -6.17 3.42 -3.97
CA THR A 168 -7.45 3.90 -4.52
C THR A 168 -7.59 5.41 -4.51
N ASN A 169 -6.61 6.13 -3.95
CA ASN A 169 -6.70 7.58 -3.80
C ASN A 169 -6.74 8.30 -5.15
N GLY A 170 -7.69 9.23 -5.31
CA GLY A 170 -7.83 10.06 -6.52
C GLY A 170 -8.42 9.33 -7.74
N LEU A 171 -8.86 8.07 -7.59
CA LEU A 171 -9.42 7.28 -8.67
C LEU A 171 -10.95 7.42 -8.76
N ASP A 172 -11.47 7.25 -9.97
CA ASP A 172 -12.91 7.17 -10.18
C ASP A 172 -13.51 5.89 -9.55
N PRO A 173 -14.82 5.87 -9.23
CA PRO A 173 -15.45 4.75 -8.54
C PRO A 173 -15.32 3.40 -9.26
N ARG A 174 -15.33 3.40 -10.60
CA ARG A 174 -15.21 2.16 -11.39
C ARG A 174 -13.82 1.56 -11.23
N THR A 175 -12.78 2.39 -11.31
CA THR A 175 -11.39 1.96 -11.11
C THR A 175 -11.16 1.51 -9.66
N GLN A 176 -11.78 2.17 -8.67
CA GLN A 176 -11.69 1.75 -7.28
C GLN A 176 -12.27 0.33 -7.08
N VAL A 177 -13.48 0.07 -7.57
CA VAL A 177 -14.11 -1.27 -7.50
C VAL A 177 -13.21 -2.32 -8.16
N PHE A 178 -12.71 -2.04 -9.37
CA PHE A 178 -11.80 -2.95 -10.06
C PHE A 178 -10.56 -3.28 -9.22
N LEU A 179 -9.93 -2.29 -8.56
CA LEU A 179 -8.74 -2.52 -7.72
C LEU A 179 -9.06 -3.32 -6.46
N VAL A 180 -10.25 -3.12 -5.87
CA VAL A 180 -10.70 -3.92 -4.73
C VAL A 180 -10.89 -5.38 -5.14
N GLU A 181 -11.56 -5.64 -6.27
CA GLU A 181 -11.72 -6.99 -6.81
C GLU A 181 -10.36 -7.65 -7.13
N LEU A 182 -9.43 -6.89 -7.69
CA LEU A 182 -8.06 -7.36 -7.93
C LEU A 182 -7.35 -7.74 -6.63
N MET A 183 -7.44 -6.90 -5.58
CA MET A 183 -6.85 -7.20 -4.28
C MET A 183 -7.46 -8.47 -3.66
N PHE A 184 -8.77 -8.69 -3.78
CA PHE A 184 -9.40 -9.93 -3.36
C PHE A 184 -8.86 -11.14 -4.12
N ALA A 185 -8.79 -11.09 -5.45
CA ALA A 185 -8.28 -12.19 -6.26
C ALA A 185 -6.81 -12.53 -5.92
N LEU A 186 -5.98 -11.51 -5.70
CA LEU A 186 -4.59 -11.69 -5.28
C LEU A 186 -4.49 -12.32 -3.88
N SER A 187 -5.38 -11.92 -2.98
CA SER A 187 -5.53 -12.48 -1.66
C SER A 187 -5.90 -13.97 -1.69
N GLU A 188 -6.93 -14.32 -2.44
CA GLU A 188 -7.37 -15.70 -2.61
C GLU A 188 -6.29 -16.59 -3.25
N SER A 189 -5.38 -15.99 -4.04
CA SER A 189 -4.20 -16.68 -4.58
C SER A 189 -3.08 -16.89 -3.57
N GLY A 190 -3.27 -16.48 -2.31
CA GLY A 190 -2.32 -16.65 -1.21
C GLY A 190 -1.26 -15.56 -1.10
N LYS A 191 -1.40 -14.44 -1.84
CA LYS A 191 -0.49 -13.29 -1.70
C LYS A 191 -0.67 -12.60 -0.36
N THR A 192 0.42 -12.13 0.23
CA THR A 192 0.40 -11.22 1.37
C THR A 192 0.17 -9.80 0.88
N ILE A 193 -0.79 -9.09 1.45
CA ILE A 193 -1.12 -7.71 1.05
C ILE A 193 -1.00 -6.80 2.26
N VAL A 194 -0.17 -5.77 2.15
CA VAL A 194 -0.08 -4.69 3.14
C VAL A 194 -0.40 -3.38 2.42
N LEU A 195 -1.49 -2.74 2.81
CA LEU A 195 -1.87 -1.46 2.24
C LEU A 195 -1.83 -0.35 3.29
N ALA A 196 -1.37 0.83 2.91
CA ALA A 196 -1.54 2.05 3.68
C ALA A 196 -2.71 2.82 3.09
N THR A 197 -3.66 3.22 3.93
CA THR A 197 -4.79 4.03 3.50
C THR A 197 -5.38 4.84 4.66
N HIS A 198 -6.10 5.90 4.33
CA HIS A 198 -6.95 6.64 5.24
C HIS A 198 -8.45 6.39 4.94
N ASP A 199 -8.75 5.61 3.92
CA ASP A 199 -10.11 5.24 3.52
C ASP A 199 -10.64 4.07 4.34
N LEU A 200 -11.47 4.38 5.34
CA LEU A 200 -12.11 3.37 6.18
C LEU A 200 -13.16 2.54 5.43
N GLY A 201 -13.71 3.07 4.33
CA GLY A 201 -14.61 2.33 3.44
C GLY A 201 -13.88 1.18 2.76
N LEU A 202 -12.72 1.45 2.18
CA LEU A 202 -11.84 0.43 1.60
C LEU A 202 -11.45 -0.64 2.62
N VAL A 203 -11.09 -0.22 3.85
CA VAL A 203 -10.72 -1.14 4.93
C VAL A 203 -11.89 -2.06 5.31
N ALA A 204 -13.11 -1.48 5.40
CA ALA A 204 -14.33 -2.24 5.70
C ALA A 204 -14.64 -3.28 4.62
N GLU A 205 -14.44 -2.92 3.35
CA GLU A 205 -14.70 -3.78 2.20
C GLU A 205 -13.70 -4.94 2.16
N LEU A 206 -12.41 -4.68 2.37
CA LEU A 206 -11.36 -5.70 2.32
C LEU A 206 -11.35 -6.65 3.51
N GLY A 207 -11.94 -6.29 4.65
CA GLY A 207 -11.95 -7.13 5.86
C GLY A 207 -10.54 -7.46 6.39
N ALA A 208 -9.55 -6.62 6.11
CA ALA A 208 -8.16 -6.82 6.48
C ALA A 208 -7.93 -6.65 7.99
N ARG A 209 -6.85 -7.23 8.55
CA ARG A 209 -6.38 -6.85 9.89
C ARG A 209 -5.89 -5.41 9.87
N VAL A 210 -6.25 -4.62 10.88
CA VAL A 210 -6.00 -3.18 10.87
C VAL A 210 -4.94 -2.79 11.88
N VAL A 211 -3.92 -2.08 11.41
CA VAL A 211 -2.89 -1.41 12.22
C VAL A 211 -3.22 0.07 12.26
N VAL A 212 -3.45 0.63 13.44
CA VAL A 212 -3.78 2.05 13.63
C VAL A 212 -2.53 2.82 14.05
N LEU A 213 -2.08 3.75 13.19
CA LEU A 213 -1.01 4.71 13.50
C LEU A 213 -1.58 6.02 14.01
N SER A 214 -1.10 6.49 15.16
CA SER A 214 -1.41 7.80 15.71
C SER A 214 -0.57 8.93 15.10
N GLU A 215 -0.96 10.18 15.36
CA GLU A 215 -0.16 11.36 15.01
C GLU A 215 1.19 11.42 15.76
N ASP A 216 1.33 10.68 16.88
CA ASP A 216 2.61 10.46 17.57
C ASP A 216 3.50 9.42 16.90
N HIS A 217 3.12 8.97 15.69
CA HIS A 217 3.88 8.02 14.86
C HIS A 217 4.08 6.65 15.50
N ARG A 218 3.13 6.20 16.34
CA ARG A 218 3.13 4.92 17.03
C ARG A 218 1.95 4.06 16.60
N ILE A 219 2.13 2.74 16.65
CA ILE A 219 0.98 1.83 16.58
C ILE A 219 0.25 1.91 17.92
N VAL A 220 -1.01 2.34 17.90
CA VAL A 220 -1.86 2.46 19.08
C VAL A 220 -2.84 1.31 19.22
N LYS A 221 -3.16 0.63 18.13
CA LYS A 221 -4.01 -0.57 18.15
C LYS A 221 -3.73 -1.44 16.91
N PHE A 222 -3.91 -2.74 17.09
CA PHE A 222 -3.89 -3.75 16.03
C PHE A 222 -5.01 -4.75 16.30
N GLY A 223 -5.90 -4.96 15.35
CA GLY A 223 -7.08 -5.79 15.54
C GLY A 223 -7.79 -6.15 14.24
N SER A 224 -8.98 -6.74 14.35
CA SER A 224 -9.85 -6.98 13.20
C SER A 224 -10.47 -5.67 12.70
N THR A 225 -10.94 -5.68 11.44
CA THR A 225 -11.68 -4.56 10.86
C THR A 225 -12.88 -4.15 11.73
N ASP A 226 -13.69 -5.11 12.16
CA ASP A 226 -14.88 -4.84 12.98
C ASP A 226 -14.52 -4.21 14.33
N GLU A 227 -13.46 -4.72 14.98
CA GLU A 227 -12.98 -4.19 16.26
C GLU A 227 -12.48 -2.74 16.16
N ILE A 228 -11.77 -2.42 15.07
CA ILE A 228 -11.20 -1.08 14.87
C ILE A 228 -12.28 -0.10 14.42
N LEU A 229 -13.10 -0.47 13.42
CA LEU A 229 -14.15 0.41 12.91
C LEU A 229 -15.30 0.61 13.92
N GLY A 230 -15.50 -0.34 14.84
CA GLY A 230 -16.46 -0.20 15.94
C GLY A 230 -15.98 0.70 17.08
N ASP A 231 -14.68 1.01 17.18
CA ASP A 231 -14.08 1.83 18.24
C ASP A 231 -14.04 3.32 17.81
N GLN A 232 -15.20 3.98 17.92
CA GLN A 232 -15.37 5.39 17.54
C GLN A 232 -14.44 6.32 18.34
N ASP A 233 -14.23 6.04 19.62
CA ASP A 233 -13.34 6.85 20.49
C ASP A 233 -11.88 6.76 20.01
N LEU A 234 -11.45 5.58 19.54
CA LEU A 234 -10.14 5.42 18.93
C LEU A 234 -10.06 6.23 17.64
N LEU A 235 -11.03 6.07 16.73
CA LEU A 235 -11.02 6.73 15.41
C LEU A 235 -11.03 8.26 15.55
N LEU A 236 -11.75 8.81 16.53
CA LEU A 236 -11.70 10.23 16.87
C LEU A 236 -10.33 10.66 17.38
N ARG A 237 -9.75 9.91 18.33
CA ARG A 237 -8.43 10.21 18.90
C ARG A 237 -7.30 10.21 17.88
N VAL A 238 -7.38 9.35 16.84
CA VAL A 238 -6.36 9.27 15.79
C VAL A 238 -6.73 10.10 14.55
N ASN A 239 -7.76 10.95 14.66
CA ASN A 239 -8.21 11.88 13.63
C ASN A 239 -8.57 11.21 12.28
N LEU A 240 -9.14 10.00 12.35
CA LEU A 240 -9.70 9.29 11.20
C LEU A 240 -11.16 9.59 10.92
N ILE A 241 -11.89 10.00 11.97
CA ILE A 241 -13.25 10.52 11.90
C ILE A 241 -13.33 11.82 12.71
N HIS A 242 -14.33 12.67 12.42
CA HIS A 242 -14.55 13.91 13.15
C HIS A 242 -16.04 14.13 13.42
N GLU A 243 -16.34 14.87 14.47
CA GLU A 243 -17.70 15.29 14.81
C GLU A 243 -18.06 16.57 14.06
N HIS A 244 -19.14 16.55 13.29
CA HIS A 244 -19.76 17.74 12.75
C HIS A 244 -21.00 18.11 13.52
N ALA A 245 -21.04 19.33 14.03
CA ALA A 245 -22.24 19.91 14.62
C ALA A 245 -22.96 20.75 13.57
N HIS A 246 -24.17 20.33 13.17
CA HIS A 246 -25.03 21.11 12.28
C HIS A 246 -26.17 21.77 13.05
N LEU A 247 -26.47 23.03 12.73
CA LEU A 247 -27.63 23.74 13.23
C LEU A 247 -28.73 23.65 12.17
N HIS A 248 -29.78 22.87 12.47
CA HIS A 248 -31.03 22.90 11.69
C HIS A 248 -32.06 23.71 12.52
N GLY A 249 -32.23 24.98 12.15
CA GLY A 249 -33.08 25.90 12.90
C GLY A 249 -32.54 26.20 14.32
N LYS A 250 -33.27 25.85 15.37
CA LYS A 250 -32.85 26.04 16.77
C LYS A 250 -32.28 24.78 17.43
N THR A 251 -32.20 23.66 16.71
CA THR A 251 -31.73 22.38 17.24
C THR A 251 -30.34 22.06 16.73
N LYS A 252 -29.40 21.82 17.66
CA LYS A 252 -28.04 21.40 17.36
C LYS A 252 -28.01 19.87 17.31
N HIS A 253 -27.64 19.30 16.16
CA HIS A 253 -27.38 17.87 16.00
C HIS A 253 -25.91 17.65 15.74
N THR A 254 -25.34 16.63 16.38
CA THR A 254 -23.94 16.20 16.16
C THR A 254 -23.98 14.87 15.43
N HIS A 255 -23.26 14.76 14.33
CA HIS A 255 -23.09 13.53 13.57
C HIS A 255 -21.60 13.22 13.41
N LEU A 256 -21.28 11.94 13.49
CA LEU A 256 -19.92 11.44 13.17
C LEU A 256 -19.80 11.27 11.66
N HIS A 257 -18.73 11.82 11.09
CA HIS A 257 -18.38 11.65 9.68
C HIS A 257 -16.97 11.09 9.57
N SER A 258 -16.83 10.05 8.75
CA SER A 258 -15.55 9.77 8.12
C SER A 258 -15.44 10.64 6.86
N HIS A 259 -14.25 10.97 6.42
CA HIS A 259 -14.05 11.73 5.19
C HIS A 259 -14.67 11.05 3.94
N TYR A 260 -15.15 9.80 4.06
CA TYR A 260 -15.55 8.93 2.94
C TYR A 260 -16.83 8.10 3.14
N LEU A 261 -17.53 8.21 4.29
CA LEU A 261 -18.81 7.52 4.46
C LEU A 261 -19.93 8.32 3.80
N PHE A 262 -20.41 7.86 2.64
CA PHE A 262 -21.65 8.34 2.04
C PHE A 262 -22.83 7.96 2.94
N HIS A 263 -23.69 8.93 3.26
CA HIS A 263 -24.94 8.70 3.95
C HIS A 263 -25.80 7.67 3.18
N ARG A 264 -26.06 6.52 3.80
CA ARG A 264 -27.25 5.75 3.44
C ARG A 264 -28.42 6.40 4.20
N HIS A 265 -29.32 7.03 3.45
CA HIS A 265 -30.65 7.42 3.91
C HIS A 265 -31.57 6.21 3.99
#